data_faec719b43cb850c335c10208e33f9cd
#
_entry.id   faec719b43cb850c335c10208e33f9cd
#
_cell.length_a   1.000
_cell.length_b   1.000
_cell.length_c   1.000
_cell.angle_alpha   90.00
_cell.angle_beta   90.00
_cell.angle_gamma   90.00
#
_symmetry.space_group_name_H-M   'P 1'
#
loop_
_entity.id
_entity.type
_entity.pdbx_description
1 polymer ?
#
loop_
_entity_poly.entity_id
_entity_poly.type
_entity_poly.pdbx_seq_one_letter_code
_entity_poly.pdbx_strand_id
1 'polypeptide(L)'
;MDAMAMSYKVKDAGELKKLSAGDSIAADVVVANEDYWLENVKVTGHKAPAADPPGAAAHVPAPGEEVPDFQFTNQSGQRVSMRQYRGKVLLVTFIYTRCPFPDFCPRMSKNFAEIYRQLGKDTALSGKTHLLSISFDPAQDTPQVLRDYAFSVAGSKQASVFERWEFVAPRAADLPRIANYFALAYKPESGLITHTLSTAVIGPDGKIVKWYHGGDWQPPELVKDATDAALRRE
;
A
#
# COMPACT_ATOMS: atom_id res chain seq x y z
N MET A 1 -24.14 -7.58 -10.34
CA MET A 1 -22.75 -7.11 -10.13
C MET A 1 -22.69 -6.61 -8.70
N ASP A 2 -21.80 -7.18 -7.92
CA ASP A 2 -21.62 -6.75 -6.53
C ASP A 2 -20.89 -5.41 -6.52
N ALA A 3 -21.17 -4.57 -5.51
CA ALA A 3 -20.62 -3.23 -5.41
C ALA A 3 -19.10 -3.29 -5.22
N MET A 4 -18.34 -2.54 -6.03
CA MET A 4 -16.88 -2.38 -5.93
C MET A 4 -16.54 -0.96 -5.50
N ALA A 5 -15.55 -0.80 -4.63
CA ALA A 5 -14.99 0.51 -4.34
C ALA A 5 -13.94 0.86 -5.40
N MET A 6 -14.18 1.91 -6.16
CA MET A 6 -13.27 2.43 -7.18
C MET A 6 -13.11 3.93 -6.99
N SER A 7 -11.89 4.42 -7.20
CA SER A 7 -11.63 5.85 -7.23
C SER A 7 -11.84 6.39 -8.64
N TYR A 8 -12.66 7.42 -8.78
CA TYR A 8 -12.87 8.12 -10.04
C TYR A 8 -12.44 9.58 -9.92
N LYS A 9 -11.81 10.10 -10.94
CA LYS A 9 -11.65 11.54 -11.10
C LYS A 9 -13.00 12.12 -11.54
N VAL A 10 -13.34 13.31 -11.10
CA VAL A 10 -14.47 14.08 -11.61
C VAL A 10 -13.89 15.20 -12.45
N LYS A 11 -14.34 15.35 -13.69
CA LYS A 11 -13.78 16.33 -14.62
C LYS A 11 -13.98 17.77 -14.15
N ASP A 12 -15.15 18.08 -13.64
CA ASP A 12 -15.46 19.40 -13.10
C ASP A 12 -15.34 19.41 -11.57
N ALA A 13 -14.33 20.14 -11.06
CA ALA A 13 -14.14 20.35 -9.64
C ALA A 13 -15.34 21.02 -8.96
N GLY A 14 -16.19 21.74 -9.71
CA GLY A 14 -17.44 22.31 -9.20
C GLY A 14 -18.51 21.25 -8.92
N GLU A 15 -18.56 20.18 -9.71
CA GLU A 15 -19.43 19.04 -9.44
C GLU A 15 -18.97 18.28 -8.20
N LEU A 16 -17.67 18.07 -8.06
CA LEU A 16 -17.09 17.37 -6.90
C LEU A 16 -17.42 18.08 -5.58
N LYS A 17 -17.42 19.42 -5.56
CA LYS A 17 -17.76 20.22 -4.37
C LYS A 17 -19.22 20.09 -3.92
N LYS A 18 -20.11 19.61 -4.79
CA LYS A 18 -21.53 19.41 -4.48
C LYS A 18 -21.81 18.03 -3.89
N LEU A 19 -20.82 17.14 -3.91
CA LEU A 19 -20.96 15.78 -3.41
C LEU A 19 -20.60 15.70 -1.92
N SER A 20 -21.35 14.88 -1.22
CA SER A 20 -21.11 14.55 0.17
C SER A 20 -20.92 13.05 0.34
N ALA A 21 -20.15 12.65 1.37
CA ALA A 21 -19.99 11.24 1.68
C ALA A 21 -21.37 10.60 1.95
N GLY A 22 -21.63 9.47 1.27
CA GLY A 22 -22.92 8.77 1.33
C GLY A 22 -23.90 9.14 0.22
N ASP A 23 -23.55 10.08 -0.68
CA ASP A 23 -24.37 10.35 -1.86
C ASP A 23 -24.34 9.16 -2.83
N SER A 24 -25.52 8.75 -3.28
CA SER A 24 -25.68 7.90 -4.45
C SER A 24 -25.69 8.79 -5.68
N ILE A 25 -24.85 8.48 -6.66
CA ILE A 25 -24.73 9.29 -7.86
C ILE A 25 -25.01 8.47 -9.12
N ALA A 26 -25.50 9.13 -10.14
CA ALA A 26 -25.46 8.68 -11.51
C ALA A 26 -24.49 9.60 -12.26
N ALA A 27 -23.60 9.01 -13.07
CA ALA A 27 -22.62 9.76 -13.83
C ALA A 27 -22.25 9.00 -15.10
N ASP A 28 -21.76 9.72 -16.10
CA ASP A 28 -21.19 9.13 -17.30
C ASP A 28 -19.71 8.82 -17.05
N VAL A 29 -19.28 7.57 -17.30
CA VAL A 29 -17.87 7.19 -17.27
C VAL A 29 -17.28 7.45 -18.65
N VAL A 30 -16.38 8.40 -18.77
CA VAL A 30 -15.65 8.70 -19.99
C VAL A 30 -14.28 8.06 -19.93
N VAL A 31 -13.92 7.31 -20.97
CA VAL A 31 -12.61 6.67 -21.12
C VAL A 31 -11.93 7.27 -22.36
N ALA A 32 -10.77 7.89 -22.19
CA ALA A 32 -9.98 8.42 -23.30
C ALA A 32 -8.48 8.39 -22.96
N ASN A 33 -7.65 7.94 -23.91
CA ASN A 33 -6.19 7.93 -23.80
C ASN A 33 -5.66 7.23 -22.53
N GLU A 34 -6.23 6.07 -22.19
CA GLU A 34 -5.88 5.28 -20.99
C GLU A 34 -6.23 5.96 -19.64
N ASP A 35 -6.97 7.09 -19.68
CA ASP A 35 -7.51 7.73 -18.48
C ASP A 35 -9.03 7.58 -18.44
N TYR A 36 -9.62 7.68 -17.25
CA TYR A 36 -11.07 7.63 -17.06
C TYR A 36 -11.50 8.63 -15.99
N TRP A 37 -12.67 9.23 -16.20
CA TRP A 37 -13.25 10.20 -15.29
C TRP A 37 -14.77 10.17 -15.36
N LEU A 38 -15.44 10.83 -14.40
CA LEU A 38 -16.87 11.04 -14.37
C LEU A 38 -17.23 12.42 -14.93
N GLU A 39 -18.27 12.43 -15.77
CA GLU A 39 -18.96 13.64 -16.25
C GLU A 39 -20.46 13.54 -15.94
N ASN A 40 -21.16 14.67 -15.98
CA ASN A 40 -22.61 14.74 -15.76
C ASN A 40 -23.05 14.13 -14.44
N VAL A 41 -22.30 14.38 -13.38
CA VAL A 41 -22.56 13.78 -12.06
C VAL A 41 -23.83 14.35 -11.46
N LYS A 42 -24.79 13.47 -11.14
CA LYS A 42 -26.08 13.83 -10.52
C LYS A 42 -26.27 13.04 -9.25
N VAL A 43 -26.56 13.71 -8.15
CA VAL A 43 -26.96 13.04 -6.92
C VAL A 43 -28.36 12.46 -7.12
N THR A 44 -28.50 11.15 -6.94
CA THR A 44 -29.76 10.40 -7.09
C THR A 44 -30.37 10.00 -5.75
N GLY A 45 -29.59 10.12 -4.68
CA GLY A 45 -30.03 9.84 -3.32
C GLY A 45 -28.90 10.08 -2.32
N HIS A 46 -29.25 10.06 -1.05
CA HIS A 46 -28.30 10.10 0.04
C HIS A 46 -28.56 8.90 0.96
N LYS A 47 -27.54 8.10 1.17
CA LYS A 47 -27.54 7.04 2.19
C LYS A 47 -26.42 7.39 3.15
N ALA A 48 -26.75 7.48 4.43
CA ALA A 48 -25.70 7.66 5.44
C ALA A 48 -24.55 6.70 5.12
N PRO A 49 -23.29 7.15 5.18
CA PRO A 49 -22.15 6.27 4.93
C PRO A 49 -22.40 4.97 5.68
N ALA A 50 -22.35 3.83 4.98
CA ALA A 50 -22.41 2.55 5.66
C ALA A 50 -21.31 2.60 6.71
N ALA A 51 -21.62 2.19 7.94
CA ALA A 51 -20.58 1.95 8.93
C ALA A 51 -19.48 1.15 8.22
N ASP A 52 -18.24 1.58 8.41
CA ASP A 52 -17.08 0.96 7.77
C ASP A 52 -17.23 -0.55 7.71
N PRO A 53 -16.85 -1.20 6.60
CA PRO A 53 -17.03 -2.64 6.46
C PRO A 53 -16.45 -3.36 7.68
N PRO A 54 -17.05 -4.48 8.12
CA PRO A 54 -16.48 -5.29 9.19
C PRO A 54 -15.02 -5.59 8.88
N GLY A 55 -14.08 -5.06 9.67
CA GLY A 55 -12.66 -5.04 9.37
C GLY A 55 -12.13 -3.66 8.97
N ALA A 56 -12.93 -2.61 9.01
CA ALA A 56 -12.43 -1.24 8.94
C ALA A 56 -11.39 -1.03 10.03
N ALA A 57 -10.24 -0.53 9.64
CA ALA A 57 -9.14 -0.32 10.57
C ALA A 57 -9.57 0.70 11.64
N ALA A 58 -9.69 0.23 12.87
CA ALA A 58 -10.02 1.09 14.00
C ALA A 58 -8.81 1.96 14.42
N HIS A 59 -7.62 1.59 13.99
CA HIS A 59 -6.36 2.24 14.34
C HIS A 59 -5.77 2.96 13.12
N VAL A 60 -5.28 4.18 13.34
CA VAL A 60 -4.56 4.98 12.34
C VAL A 60 -3.15 5.22 12.86
N PRO A 61 -2.10 4.74 12.16
CA PRO A 61 -0.72 4.90 12.64
C PRO A 61 -0.35 6.38 12.80
N ALA A 62 0.15 6.74 13.97
CA ALA A 62 0.57 8.10 14.28
C ALA A 62 2.10 8.25 14.33
N PRO A 63 2.66 9.40 13.90
CA PRO A 63 4.08 9.66 14.02
C PRO A 63 4.57 9.47 15.47
N GLY A 64 5.71 8.77 15.63
CA GLY A 64 6.30 8.44 16.94
C GLY A 64 5.76 7.17 17.58
N GLU A 65 4.73 6.55 17.03
CA GLU A 65 4.17 5.28 17.50
C GLU A 65 5.09 4.10 17.17
N GLU A 66 5.33 3.23 18.13
CA GLU A 66 6.17 2.04 17.93
C GLU A 66 5.42 0.95 17.16
N VAL A 67 6.04 0.46 16.09
CA VAL A 67 5.48 -0.64 15.30
C VAL A 67 5.70 -1.96 16.03
N PRO A 68 4.63 -2.75 16.28
CA PRO A 68 4.75 -4.07 16.88
C PRO A 68 5.64 -5.02 16.06
N ASP A 69 6.28 -5.97 16.74
CA ASP A 69 7.15 -6.95 16.09
C ASP A 69 6.32 -8.02 15.35
N PHE A 70 5.70 -7.63 14.24
CA PHE A 70 4.97 -8.54 13.38
C PHE A 70 5.89 -9.56 12.71
N GLN A 71 5.38 -10.77 12.53
CA GLN A 71 6.11 -11.91 11.97
C GLN A 71 5.59 -12.26 10.58
N PHE A 72 6.49 -12.60 9.68
CA PHE A 72 6.18 -12.92 8.29
C PHE A 72 7.01 -14.10 7.79
N THR A 73 6.63 -14.59 6.61
CA THR A 73 7.46 -15.45 5.76
C THR A 73 7.81 -14.68 4.50
N ASN A 74 9.10 -14.56 4.15
CA ASN A 74 9.51 -13.83 2.97
C ASN A 74 9.46 -14.71 1.69
N GLN A 75 9.74 -14.09 0.55
CA GLN A 75 9.77 -14.71 -0.78
C GLN A 75 10.83 -15.84 -0.92
N SER A 76 11.70 -16.02 0.06
CA SER A 76 12.66 -17.12 0.13
C SER A 76 12.24 -18.22 1.11
N GLY A 77 11.03 -18.13 1.69
CA GLY A 77 10.52 -19.05 2.69
C GLY A 77 11.10 -18.87 4.08
N GLN A 78 11.87 -17.81 4.32
CA GLN A 78 12.50 -17.53 5.60
C GLN A 78 11.55 -16.75 6.51
N ARG A 79 11.62 -17.02 7.81
CA ARG A 79 10.92 -16.21 8.82
C ARG A 79 11.64 -14.89 9.01
N VAL A 80 10.89 -13.81 8.95
CA VAL A 80 11.37 -12.45 9.14
C VAL A 80 10.43 -11.71 10.10
N SER A 81 10.94 -10.68 10.79
CA SER A 81 10.15 -9.87 11.71
C SER A 81 10.42 -8.39 11.52
N MET A 82 9.49 -7.53 11.97
CA MET A 82 9.69 -6.08 11.91
C MET A 82 10.95 -5.63 12.64
N ARG A 83 11.30 -6.31 13.73
CA ARG A 83 12.46 -5.98 14.56
C ARG A 83 13.79 -6.11 13.82
N GLN A 84 13.91 -7.02 12.84
CA GLN A 84 15.17 -7.22 12.10
C GLN A 84 15.55 -6.02 11.22
N TYR A 85 14.60 -5.14 10.92
CA TYR A 85 14.85 -3.93 10.15
C TYR A 85 15.24 -2.72 11.00
N ARG A 86 15.32 -2.87 12.33
CA ARG A 86 15.82 -1.82 13.22
C ARG A 86 17.22 -1.36 12.78
N GLY A 87 17.48 -0.08 12.92
CA GLY A 87 18.70 0.56 12.40
C GLY A 87 18.59 0.99 10.93
N LYS A 88 17.52 0.62 10.23
CA LYS A 88 17.21 1.10 8.88
C LYS A 88 15.86 1.81 8.85
N VAL A 89 15.72 2.74 7.93
CA VAL A 89 14.39 3.26 7.57
C VAL A 89 13.68 2.20 6.74
N LEU A 90 12.51 1.79 7.19
CA LEU A 90 11.70 0.78 6.51
C LEU A 90 10.50 1.45 5.84
N LEU A 91 10.36 1.24 4.51
CA LEU A 91 9.20 1.64 3.75
C LEU A 91 8.29 0.45 3.56
N VAL A 92 7.04 0.57 4.01
CA VAL A 92 6.06 -0.54 4.00
C VAL A 92 4.92 -0.19 3.08
N THR A 93 4.49 -1.14 2.24
CA THR A 93 3.23 -1.08 1.48
C THR A 93 2.53 -2.44 1.51
N PHE A 94 1.24 -2.44 1.16
CA PHE A 94 0.41 -3.64 1.14
C PHE A 94 -0.02 -3.97 -0.26
N ILE A 95 0.05 -5.26 -0.62
CA ILE A 95 -0.26 -5.76 -1.95
C ILE A 95 -0.99 -7.12 -1.87
N TYR A 96 -1.62 -7.54 -2.96
CA TYR A 96 -1.79 -8.95 -3.29
C TYR A 96 -1.48 -9.16 -4.77
N THR A 97 -0.80 -10.29 -5.10
CA THR A 97 -0.11 -10.43 -6.40
C THR A 97 -1.06 -10.51 -7.58
N ARG A 98 -2.28 -10.97 -7.38
CA ARG A 98 -3.33 -11.15 -8.40
C ARG A 98 -4.34 -9.99 -8.49
N CYS A 99 -3.99 -8.81 -7.94
CA CYS A 99 -4.82 -7.60 -8.05
C CYS A 99 -4.96 -7.19 -9.52
N PRO A 100 -6.17 -7.16 -10.10
CA PRO A 100 -6.36 -6.84 -11.51
C PRO A 100 -6.48 -5.34 -11.77
N PHE A 101 -6.49 -4.51 -10.74
CA PHE A 101 -6.76 -3.08 -10.84
C PHE A 101 -5.47 -2.28 -10.94
N PRO A 102 -5.17 -1.66 -12.11
CA PRO A 102 -3.90 -0.96 -12.35
C PRO A 102 -3.57 0.13 -11.33
N ASP A 103 -4.58 0.83 -10.85
CA ASP A 103 -4.44 1.96 -9.92
C ASP A 103 -4.27 1.56 -8.44
N PHE A 104 -4.30 0.26 -8.14
CA PHE A 104 -4.15 -0.28 -6.78
C PHE A 104 -2.78 -0.92 -6.57
N CYS A 105 -2.74 -2.23 -6.29
CA CYS A 105 -1.48 -2.92 -6.03
C CYS A 105 -0.42 -2.79 -7.14
N PRO A 106 -0.78 -2.85 -8.45
CA PRO A 106 0.21 -2.62 -9.51
C PRO A 106 0.84 -1.23 -9.44
N ARG A 107 0.03 -0.17 -9.19
CA ARG A 107 0.53 1.20 -9.00
C ARG A 107 1.45 1.30 -7.79
N MET A 108 1.07 0.71 -6.64
CA MET A 108 1.93 0.70 -5.45
C MET A 108 3.26 0.00 -5.71
N SER A 109 3.24 -1.14 -6.40
CA SER A 109 4.46 -1.87 -6.76
C SER A 109 5.33 -1.09 -7.74
N LYS A 110 4.75 -0.40 -8.72
CA LYS A 110 5.47 0.47 -9.64
C LYS A 110 6.13 1.65 -8.91
N ASN A 111 5.41 2.27 -7.98
CA ASN A 111 5.94 3.36 -7.15
C ASN A 111 7.10 2.86 -6.27
N PHE A 112 6.97 1.67 -5.66
CA PHE A 112 8.03 1.07 -4.86
C PHE A 112 9.24 0.69 -5.71
N ALA A 113 9.06 0.23 -6.95
CA ALA A 113 10.17 0.00 -7.88
C ALA A 113 10.92 1.29 -8.21
N GLU A 114 10.21 2.42 -8.35
CA GLU A 114 10.83 3.73 -8.55
C GLU A 114 11.63 4.16 -7.32
N ILE A 115 11.04 4.06 -6.12
CA ILE A 115 11.70 4.36 -4.84
C ILE A 115 12.95 3.49 -4.65
N TYR A 116 12.85 2.18 -4.91
CA TYR A 116 13.97 1.24 -4.84
C TYR A 116 15.14 1.68 -5.71
N ARG A 117 14.85 2.13 -6.96
CA ARG A 117 15.87 2.63 -7.89
C ARG A 117 16.47 3.95 -7.44
N GLN A 118 15.65 4.89 -6.95
CA GLN A 118 16.11 6.20 -6.48
C GLN A 118 17.01 6.08 -5.25
N LEU A 119 16.56 5.38 -4.20
CA LEU A 119 17.34 5.16 -2.98
C LEU A 119 18.59 4.30 -3.22
N GLY A 120 18.58 3.44 -4.25
CA GLY A 120 19.70 2.61 -4.63
C GLY A 120 20.84 3.36 -5.32
N LYS A 121 20.58 4.52 -5.91
CA LYS A 121 21.60 5.36 -6.56
C LYS A 121 22.45 6.11 -5.54
N ASP A 122 21.93 6.34 -4.35
CA ASP A 122 22.65 7.02 -3.26
C ASP A 122 23.26 5.98 -2.32
N THR A 123 24.57 5.89 -2.33
CA THR A 123 25.33 4.94 -1.49
C THR A 123 25.17 5.21 0.01
N ALA A 124 24.90 6.46 0.41
CA ALA A 124 24.64 6.81 1.80
C ALA A 124 23.27 6.34 2.29
N LEU A 125 22.32 6.15 1.39
CA LEU A 125 20.94 5.74 1.69
C LEU A 125 20.69 4.26 1.44
N SER A 126 21.38 3.66 0.45
CA SER A 126 21.12 2.27 0.03
C SER A 126 21.32 1.25 1.15
N GLY A 127 22.30 1.48 2.05
CA GLY A 127 22.53 0.64 3.23
C GLY A 127 21.64 0.96 4.44
N LYS A 128 21.02 2.14 4.45
CA LYS A 128 20.21 2.66 5.57
C LYS A 128 18.70 2.55 5.34
N THR A 129 18.28 2.07 4.18
CA THR A 129 16.87 1.96 3.81
C THR A 129 16.52 0.53 3.39
N HIS A 130 15.29 0.12 3.64
CA HIS A 130 14.76 -1.16 3.21
C HIS A 130 13.30 -1.02 2.82
N LEU A 131 12.85 -1.75 1.79
CA LEU A 131 11.48 -1.77 1.33
C LEU A 131 10.84 -3.10 1.69
N LEU A 132 9.58 -3.06 2.13
CA LEU A 132 8.80 -4.24 2.50
C LEU A 132 7.42 -4.17 1.87
N SER A 133 7.15 -5.09 0.94
CA SER A 133 5.81 -5.29 0.39
C SER A 133 5.13 -6.45 1.12
N ILE A 134 4.07 -6.14 1.88
CA ILE A 134 3.34 -7.11 2.69
C ILE A 134 2.11 -7.57 1.93
N SER A 135 2.01 -8.88 1.66
CA SER A 135 0.81 -9.46 1.09
C SER A 135 -0.30 -9.56 2.14
N PHE A 136 -1.52 -9.24 1.74
CA PHE A 136 -2.74 -9.51 2.51
C PHE A 136 -3.59 -10.64 1.92
N ASP A 137 -3.02 -11.47 1.03
CA ASP A 137 -3.61 -12.69 0.51
C ASP A 137 -2.71 -13.93 0.77
N PRO A 138 -2.37 -14.22 2.03
CA PRO A 138 -1.38 -15.26 2.35
C PRO A 138 -1.79 -16.66 1.91
N ALA A 139 -3.06 -16.88 1.57
CA ALA A 139 -3.54 -18.16 1.06
C ALA A 139 -3.08 -18.41 -0.38
N GLN A 140 -2.89 -17.37 -1.18
CA GLN A 140 -2.49 -17.45 -2.59
C GLN A 140 -1.03 -17.01 -2.78
N ASP A 141 -0.58 -16.02 -2.04
CA ASP A 141 0.73 -15.40 -2.18
C ASP A 141 1.79 -16.22 -1.42
N THR A 142 2.05 -17.44 -1.92
CA THR A 142 3.13 -18.30 -1.40
C THR A 142 4.50 -17.65 -1.60
N PRO A 143 5.56 -18.11 -0.92
CA PRO A 143 6.92 -17.59 -1.13
C PRO A 143 7.34 -17.57 -2.60
N GLN A 144 7.01 -18.63 -3.37
CA GLN A 144 7.35 -18.68 -4.79
C GLN A 144 6.57 -17.64 -5.60
N VAL A 145 5.27 -17.48 -5.35
CA VAL A 145 4.43 -16.48 -6.03
C VAL A 145 4.96 -15.07 -5.73
N LEU A 146 5.29 -14.78 -4.46
CA LEU A 146 5.88 -13.49 -4.06
C LEU A 146 7.23 -13.25 -4.74
N ARG A 147 8.07 -14.28 -4.88
CA ARG A 147 9.35 -14.19 -5.56
C ARG A 147 9.21 -13.84 -7.04
N ASP A 148 8.31 -14.53 -7.74
CA ASP A 148 8.06 -14.30 -9.16
C ASP A 148 7.47 -12.90 -9.40
N TYR A 149 6.55 -12.49 -8.56
CA TYR A 149 5.98 -11.15 -8.57
C TYR A 149 7.06 -10.09 -8.32
N ALA A 150 7.91 -10.28 -7.31
CA ALA A 150 9.02 -9.38 -6.99
C ALA A 150 9.95 -9.18 -8.19
N PHE A 151 10.35 -10.26 -8.87
CA PHE A 151 11.18 -10.17 -10.06
C PHE A 151 10.51 -9.41 -11.20
N SER A 152 9.21 -9.61 -11.39
CA SER A 152 8.43 -8.89 -12.39
C SER A 152 8.42 -7.38 -12.11
N VAL A 153 8.09 -6.96 -10.89
CA VAL A 153 7.94 -5.53 -10.56
C VAL A 153 9.28 -4.82 -10.42
N ALA A 154 10.32 -5.51 -9.95
CA ALA A 154 11.67 -4.95 -9.86
C ALA A 154 12.37 -4.83 -11.24
N GLY A 155 11.85 -5.53 -12.24
CA GLY A 155 12.48 -5.60 -13.57
C GLY A 155 13.85 -6.32 -13.55
N SER A 156 14.08 -7.22 -12.58
CA SER A 156 15.33 -7.95 -12.39
C SER A 156 15.05 -9.32 -11.81
N LYS A 157 15.75 -10.35 -12.31
CA LYS A 157 15.70 -11.71 -11.77
C LYS A 157 16.85 -12.04 -10.82
N GLN A 158 17.60 -11.02 -10.39
CA GLN A 158 18.73 -11.21 -9.48
C GLN A 158 18.24 -11.20 -8.02
N ALA A 159 18.68 -12.17 -7.24
CA ALA A 159 18.29 -12.29 -5.82
C ALA A 159 18.79 -11.10 -4.95
N SER A 160 19.76 -10.33 -5.44
CA SER A 160 20.23 -9.10 -4.78
C SER A 160 19.16 -8.02 -4.61
N VAL A 161 18.03 -8.11 -5.36
CA VAL A 161 16.85 -7.28 -5.10
C VAL A 161 16.41 -7.41 -3.64
N PHE A 162 16.42 -8.63 -3.11
CA PHE A 162 15.90 -8.93 -1.77
C PHE A 162 16.79 -8.42 -0.63
N GLU A 163 18.00 -7.98 -0.90
CA GLU A 163 18.86 -7.32 0.08
C GLU A 163 18.30 -5.98 0.55
N ARG A 164 17.46 -5.35 -0.27
CA ARG A 164 16.88 -4.03 -0.01
C ARG A 164 15.37 -3.94 -0.24
N TRP A 165 14.74 -4.93 -0.84
CA TRP A 165 13.31 -4.96 -1.06
C TRP A 165 12.77 -6.39 -0.93
N GLU A 166 12.12 -6.68 0.18
CA GLU A 166 11.52 -7.99 0.44
C GLU A 166 10.00 -7.98 0.24
N PHE A 167 9.50 -9.14 -0.11
CA PHE A 167 8.08 -9.42 -0.30
C PHE A 167 7.68 -10.51 0.70
N VAL A 168 6.74 -10.20 1.55
CA VAL A 168 6.42 -11.05 2.69
C VAL A 168 4.92 -11.30 2.81
N ALA A 169 4.56 -12.42 3.41
CA ALA A 169 3.19 -12.71 3.81
C ALA A 169 3.14 -13.08 5.29
N PRO A 170 2.15 -12.58 6.06
CA PRO A 170 1.90 -13.04 7.42
C PRO A 170 1.20 -14.41 7.40
N ARG A 171 1.11 -15.06 8.56
CA ARG A 171 0.13 -16.13 8.73
C ARG A 171 -1.28 -15.55 8.63
N ALA A 172 -2.21 -16.31 8.06
CA ALA A 172 -3.60 -15.85 7.90
C ALA A 172 -4.23 -15.37 9.22
N ALA A 173 -3.90 -16.02 10.33
CA ALA A 173 -4.40 -15.65 11.67
C ALA A 173 -3.84 -14.31 12.18
N ASP A 174 -2.67 -13.88 11.72
CA ASP A 174 -2.02 -12.63 12.15
C ASP A 174 -2.43 -11.43 11.27
N LEU A 175 -2.92 -11.69 10.06
CA LEU A 175 -3.28 -10.66 9.09
C LEU A 175 -4.28 -9.61 9.63
N PRO A 176 -5.37 -9.97 10.34
CA PRO A 176 -6.30 -8.96 10.84
C PRO A 176 -5.65 -7.96 11.79
N ARG A 177 -4.72 -8.41 12.64
CA ARG A 177 -4.00 -7.53 13.57
C ARG A 177 -3.05 -6.59 12.85
N ILE A 178 -2.35 -7.09 11.83
CA ILE A 178 -1.42 -6.30 11.01
C ILE A 178 -2.20 -5.26 10.21
N ALA A 179 -3.26 -5.68 9.53
CA ALA A 179 -4.12 -4.82 8.74
C ALA A 179 -4.75 -3.71 9.61
N ASN A 180 -5.27 -4.06 10.78
CA ASN A 180 -5.82 -3.07 11.73
C ASN A 180 -4.74 -2.04 12.15
N TYR A 181 -3.52 -2.48 12.48
CA TYR A 181 -2.45 -1.58 12.89
C TYR A 181 -2.11 -0.54 11.79
N PHE A 182 -2.05 -0.97 10.54
CA PHE A 182 -1.69 -0.10 9.40
C PHE A 182 -2.90 0.54 8.71
N ALA A 183 -4.06 0.58 9.33
CA ALA A 183 -5.29 1.13 8.75
C ALA A 183 -5.63 0.53 7.36
N LEU A 184 -5.32 -0.74 7.14
CA LEU A 184 -5.68 -1.46 5.93
C LEU A 184 -7.03 -2.16 6.11
N ALA A 185 -8.07 -1.62 5.51
CA ALA A 185 -9.33 -2.33 5.37
C ALA A 185 -9.26 -3.27 4.18
N TYR A 186 -9.68 -4.52 4.34
CA TYR A 186 -9.74 -5.50 3.25
C TYR A 186 -10.91 -6.46 3.46
N LYS A 187 -11.53 -6.90 2.37
CA LYS A 187 -12.65 -7.85 2.36
C LYS A 187 -12.52 -8.76 1.14
N PRO A 188 -12.35 -10.07 1.31
CA PRO A 188 -12.46 -11.03 0.22
C PRO A 188 -13.90 -11.06 -0.32
N GLU A 189 -14.05 -10.97 -1.65
CA GLU A 189 -15.35 -10.94 -2.30
C GLU A 189 -15.24 -11.50 -3.73
N SER A 190 -16.00 -12.55 -4.02
CA SER A 190 -16.10 -13.14 -5.38
C SER A 190 -14.74 -13.43 -6.05
N GLY A 191 -13.77 -13.92 -5.28
CA GLY A 191 -12.43 -14.25 -5.82
C GLY A 191 -11.47 -13.07 -5.91
N LEU A 192 -11.92 -11.86 -5.60
CA LEU A 192 -11.12 -10.64 -5.49
C LEU A 192 -11.01 -10.22 -4.02
N ILE A 193 -10.21 -9.19 -3.75
CA ILE A 193 -10.14 -8.57 -2.42
C ILE A 193 -10.34 -7.07 -2.60
N THR A 194 -11.49 -6.57 -2.12
CA THR A 194 -11.72 -5.14 -1.97
C THR A 194 -10.89 -4.64 -0.81
N HIS A 195 -10.14 -3.55 -1.01
CA HIS A 195 -9.23 -3.06 0.02
C HIS A 195 -8.94 -1.55 -0.12
N THR A 196 -8.51 -0.94 0.98
CA THR A 196 -7.89 0.38 0.97
C THR A 196 -6.39 0.28 0.66
N LEU A 197 -5.74 1.41 0.40
CA LEU A 197 -4.28 1.46 0.25
C LEU A 197 -3.66 2.09 1.50
N SER A 198 -2.58 1.49 1.96
CA SER A 198 -1.84 1.93 3.13
C SER A 198 -0.34 1.83 2.84
N THR A 199 0.39 2.89 3.18
CA THR A 199 1.85 2.94 3.04
C THR A 199 2.44 3.65 4.25
N ALA A 200 3.57 3.19 4.76
CA ALA A 200 4.21 3.78 5.92
C ALA A 200 5.73 3.93 5.74
N VAL A 201 6.27 5.00 6.29
CA VAL A 201 7.71 5.18 6.53
C VAL A 201 7.95 4.99 8.02
N ILE A 202 8.83 4.07 8.36
CA ILE A 202 9.20 3.68 9.72
C ILE A 202 10.66 4.03 9.94
N GLY A 203 10.98 4.71 11.03
CA GLY A 203 12.32 5.14 11.37
C GLY A 203 13.24 3.99 11.80
N PRO A 204 14.56 4.24 11.92
CA PRO A 204 15.53 3.26 12.39
C PRO A 204 15.22 2.75 13.81
N ASP A 205 14.57 3.59 14.63
CA ASP A 205 14.08 3.25 15.96
C ASP A 205 12.81 2.38 15.95
N GLY A 206 12.27 2.08 14.76
CA GLY A 206 11.07 1.28 14.54
C GLY A 206 9.77 1.99 14.86
N LYS A 207 9.79 3.32 14.88
CA LYS A 207 8.59 4.13 15.06
C LYS A 207 8.09 4.68 13.73
N ILE A 208 6.78 4.90 13.66
CA ILE A 208 6.16 5.55 12.52
C ILE A 208 6.75 6.95 12.34
N VAL A 209 7.33 7.23 11.19
CA VAL A 209 7.72 8.57 10.76
C VAL A 209 6.53 9.25 10.09
N LYS A 210 5.90 8.53 9.18
CA LYS A 210 4.73 9.00 8.45
C LYS A 210 3.91 7.83 7.91
N TRP A 211 2.62 7.99 7.92
CA TRP A 211 1.66 7.09 7.30
C TRP A 211 0.92 7.82 6.18
N TYR A 212 0.70 7.13 5.08
CA TYR A 212 0.04 7.61 3.89
C TYR A 212 -1.22 6.76 3.64
N HIS A 213 -2.36 7.42 3.68
CA HIS A 213 -3.63 6.82 3.27
C HIS A 213 -3.82 6.93 1.76
N GLY A 214 -4.38 5.88 1.15
CA GLY A 214 -4.66 5.90 -0.28
C GLY A 214 -3.41 5.80 -1.17
N GLY A 215 -3.58 6.12 -2.45
CA GLY A 215 -2.55 6.01 -3.48
C GLY A 215 -2.13 7.33 -4.12
N ASP A 216 -2.54 8.47 -3.59
CA ASP A 216 -2.31 9.78 -4.24
C ASP A 216 -0.91 10.34 -4.02
N TRP A 217 -0.13 9.73 -3.11
CA TRP A 217 1.25 10.11 -2.86
C TRP A 217 2.17 9.73 -4.03
N GLN A 218 3.25 10.50 -4.21
CA GLN A 218 4.22 10.29 -5.28
C GLN A 218 5.55 9.74 -4.72
N PRO A 219 6.31 8.93 -5.49
CA PRO A 219 7.59 8.38 -5.06
C PRO A 219 8.58 9.41 -4.47
N PRO A 220 8.76 10.63 -5.02
CA PRO A 220 9.64 11.62 -4.42
C PRO A 220 9.29 12.03 -2.99
N GLU A 221 8.02 11.97 -2.60
CA GLU A 221 7.59 12.29 -1.24
C GLU A 221 8.10 11.25 -0.24
N LEU A 222 7.94 9.96 -0.55
CA LEU A 222 8.45 8.88 0.29
C LEU A 222 9.97 8.86 0.31
N VAL A 223 10.63 9.11 -0.82
CA VAL A 223 12.10 9.21 -0.89
C VAL A 223 12.59 10.33 0.01
N LYS A 224 11.93 11.50 0.00
CA LYS A 224 12.28 12.62 0.87
C LYS A 224 12.12 12.24 2.34
N ASP A 225 10.97 11.70 2.74
CA ASP A 225 10.71 11.34 4.14
C ASP A 225 11.65 10.22 4.63
N ALA A 226 11.98 9.25 3.76
CA ALA A 226 12.96 8.20 4.06
C ALA A 226 14.38 8.78 4.20
N THR A 227 14.76 9.72 3.34
CA THR A 227 16.06 10.41 3.41
C THR A 227 16.19 11.21 4.69
N ASP A 228 15.17 12.01 5.00
CA ASP A 228 15.14 12.83 6.22
C ASP A 228 15.25 11.94 7.49
N ALA A 229 14.56 10.79 7.48
CA ALA A 229 14.62 9.83 8.60
C ALA A 229 15.98 9.11 8.70
N ALA A 230 16.62 8.76 7.56
CA ALA A 230 17.90 8.07 7.52
C ALA A 230 19.09 8.96 7.89
N LEU A 231 18.95 10.27 7.72
CA LEU A 231 20.01 11.26 7.97
C LEU A 231 19.83 12.03 9.28
N ARG A 232 18.71 11.87 10.00
CA ARG A 232 18.57 12.43 11.36
C ARG A 232 19.67 11.85 12.25
N ARG A 233 20.48 12.74 12.82
CA ARG A 233 21.36 12.39 13.93
C ARG A 233 20.51 12.36 15.20
N GLU A 234 20.57 11.27 15.94
CA GLU A 234 20.04 11.20 17.31
C GLU A 234 20.70 12.23 18.20
#